data_394243cccab93cfe943a0c935a84db00
#
_entry.id   394243cccab93cfe943a0c935a84db00
#
_cell.length_a   1.000
_cell.length_b   1.000
_cell.length_c   1.000
_cell.angle_alpha   90.00
_cell.angle_beta   90.00
_cell.angle_gamma   90.00
#
_symmetry.space_group_name_H-M   'P 1'
#
loop_
_entity.id
_entity.type
_entity.pdbx_description
1 polymer ?
#
loop_
_entity_poly.entity_id
_entity_poly.type
_entity_poly.pdbx_seq_one_letter_code
_entity_poly.pdbx_strand_id
1 'polypeptide(L)'
;MIFDTHTHLNVSAFEGEEKEVIARAKELAVTRFAVVGFDTDTITRSLELSEEFKEVVSIIGWHPTEAYRYNIEIEEWLQERLTHPQVVAMGEMGLDYYWKDSTPEEQDKVFRRQIAIAKEMKLPIVIHNRDATEDCYKILKEEGIQDIGGIMHSYNGDVEFMKRFLDLGMHISFSGVTTFKNAPQVRECAKLVPFDRMLVETDAPYLAPVPYRGKRNEPGYTRYVVETIAKERGLTWEEVAAQTTQNAIKLFRMEERGLL
;
A
#
# COMPACT_ATOMS: atom_id res chain seq x y z
N MET A 1 -16.46 9.49 -1.42
CA MET A 1 -15.77 8.29 -1.93
C MET A 1 -14.38 8.26 -1.33
N ILE A 2 -13.97 7.14 -0.78
CA ILE A 2 -12.63 6.89 -0.23
C ILE A 2 -12.03 5.69 -0.97
N PHE A 3 -10.74 5.73 -1.26
CA PHE A 3 -9.97 4.64 -1.82
C PHE A 3 -9.04 4.08 -0.73
N ASP A 4 -9.26 2.83 -0.33
CA ASP A 4 -8.30 2.08 0.49
C ASP A 4 -7.16 1.59 -0.40
N THR A 5 -6.00 2.23 -0.32
CA THR A 5 -4.88 1.97 -1.24
C THR A 5 -4.02 0.76 -0.86
N HIS A 6 -4.31 0.09 0.26
CA HIS A 6 -3.59 -1.10 0.70
C HIS A 6 -4.42 -1.93 1.68
N THR A 7 -4.93 -3.05 1.22
CA THR A 7 -5.67 -4.01 2.05
C THR A 7 -5.37 -5.45 1.62
N HIS A 8 -5.43 -6.40 2.55
CA HIS A 8 -5.25 -7.82 2.29
C HIS A 8 -6.60 -8.56 2.39
N LEU A 9 -7.57 -8.15 1.57
CA LEU A 9 -8.87 -8.83 1.48
C LEU A 9 -8.77 -10.27 0.95
N ASN A 10 -7.60 -10.63 0.42
CA ASN A 10 -7.21 -11.91 -0.16
C ASN A 10 -6.61 -12.92 0.84
N VAL A 11 -6.63 -12.65 2.13
CA VAL A 11 -6.12 -13.57 3.16
C VAL A 11 -7.25 -14.33 3.86
N SER A 12 -6.90 -15.44 4.51
CA SER A 12 -7.87 -16.34 5.17
C SER A 12 -8.78 -15.65 6.20
N ALA A 13 -8.35 -14.52 6.75
CA ALA A 13 -9.17 -13.74 7.69
C ALA A 13 -10.49 -13.22 7.09
N PHE A 14 -10.59 -13.15 5.76
CA PHE A 14 -11.78 -12.66 5.04
C PHE A 14 -12.40 -13.70 4.11
N GLU A 15 -11.84 -14.92 4.09
CA GLU A 15 -12.29 -16.00 3.19
C GLU A 15 -13.79 -16.25 3.30
N GLY A 16 -14.50 -16.10 2.19
CA GLY A 16 -15.95 -16.26 2.09
C GLY A 16 -16.78 -15.09 2.63
N GLU A 17 -16.15 -14.03 3.13
CA GLU A 17 -16.82 -12.82 3.63
C GLU A 17 -16.54 -11.57 2.76
N GLU A 18 -15.78 -11.68 1.68
CA GLU A 18 -15.24 -10.54 0.93
C GLU A 18 -16.35 -9.63 0.43
N LYS A 19 -17.45 -10.21 -0.07
CA LYS A 19 -18.61 -9.46 -0.56
C LYS A 19 -19.29 -8.63 0.53
N GLU A 20 -19.47 -9.23 1.71
CA GLU A 20 -20.07 -8.58 2.88
C GLU A 20 -19.14 -7.49 3.43
N VAL A 21 -17.83 -7.74 3.44
CA VAL A 21 -16.80 -6.76 3.85
C VAL A 21 -16.82 -5.54 2.92
N ILE A 22 -16.86 -5.76 1.61
CA ILE A 22 -16.97 -4.69 0.61
C ILE A 22 -18.30 -3.92 0.80
N ALA A 23 -19.41 -4.61 1.07
CA ALA A 23 -20.69 -3.96 1.30
C ALA A 23 -20.65 -3.04 2.54
N ARG A 24 -20.12 -3.52 3.67
CA ARG A 24 -19.93 -2.70 4.88
C ARG A 24 -18.99 -1.51 4.65
N ALA A 25 -17.94 -1.69 3.86
CA ALA A 25 -17.02 -0.61 3.51
C ALA A 25 -17.72 0.51 2.74
N LYS A 26 -18.60 0.16 1.81
CA LYS A 26 -19.40 1.15 1.03
C LYS A 26 -20.34 1.97 1.94
N GLU A 27 -20.88 1.40 3.01
CA GLU A 27 -21.69 2.13 4.01
C GLU A 27 -20.87 3.24 4.71
N LEU A 28 -19.54 3.05 4.79
CA LEU A 28 -18.58 4.02 5.34
C LEU A 28 -17.95 4.91 4.25
N ALA A 29 -18.52 4.95 3.04
CA ALA A 29 -18.05 5.69 1.87
C ALA A 29 -16.70 5.22 1.31
N VAL A 30 -16.19 4.04 1.70
CA VAL A 30 -15.02 3.39 1.11
C VAL A 30 -15.49 2.51 -0.04
N THR A 31 -15.15 2.90 -1.27
CA THR A 31 -15.77 2.34 -2.48
C THR A 31 -14.76 1.82 -3.51
N ARG A 32 -13.48 1.95 -3.22
CA ARG A 32 -12.38 1.43 -4.03
C ARG A 32 -11.33 0.78 -3.14
N PHE A 33 -10.72 -0.30 -3.63
CA PHE A 33 -9.80 -1.13 -2.86
C PHE A 33 -8.63 -1.57 -3.73
N ALA A 34 -7.40 -1.35 -3.27
CA ALA A 34 -6.22 -1.99 -3.84
C ALA A 34 -5.87 -3.20 -2.96
N VAL A 35 -6.13 -4.38 -3.48
CA VAL A 35 -5.85 -5.65 -2.79
C VAL A 35 -4.44 -6.09 -3.09
N VAL A 36 -3.66 -6.33 -2.03
CA VAL A 36 -2.22 -6.56 -2.13
C VAL A 36 -1.90 -8.05 -1.98
N GLY A 37 -1.33 -8.63 -3.03
CA GLY A 37 -0.77 -9.99 -3.04
C GLY A 37 0.75 -9.96 -2.86
N PHE A 38 1.27 -10.79 -1.98
CA PHE A 38 2.66 -10.75 -1.53
C PHE A 38 3.38 -12.12 -1.56
N ASP A 39 2.67 -13.17 -1.93
CA ASP A 39 3.13 -14.52 -2.24
C ASP A 39 2.24 -15.16 -3.31
N THR A 40 2.52 -16.41 -3.70
CA THR A 40 1.79 -17.09 -4.78
C THR A 40 0.28 -17.16 -4.54
N ASP A 41 -0.13 -17.51 -3.34
CA ASP A 41 -1.53 -17.73 -3.01
C ASP A 41 -2.30 -16.41 -2.92
N THR A 42 -1.73 -15.44 -2.22
CA THR A 42 -2.34 -14.11 -2.06
C THR A 42 -2.36 -13.31 -3.36
N ILE A 43 -1.35 -13.46 -4.22
CA ILE A 43 -1.34 -12.85 -5.56
C ILE A 43 -2.48 -13.44 -6.40
N THR A 44 -2.59 -14.78 -6.45
CA THR A 44 -3.66 -15.45 -7.20
C THR A 44 -5.02 -14.97 -6.73
N ARG A 45 -5.25 -14.95 -5.41
CA ARG A 45 -6.54 -14.52 -4.86
C ARG A 45 -6.80 -13.03 -5.09
N SER A 46 -5.79 -12.16 -5.06
CA SER A 46 -5.94 -10.73 -5.39
C SER A 46 -6.45 -10.53 -6.81
N LEU A 47 -5.89 -11.26 -7.78
CA LEU A 47 -6.33 -11.20 -9.18
C LEU A 47 -7.78 -11.68 -9.34
N GLU A 48 -8.15 -12.82 -8.73
CA GLU A 48 -9.52 -13.32 -8.73
C GLU A 48 -10.51 -12.27 -8.18
N LEU A 49 -10.18 -11.64 -7.05
CA LEU A 49 -11.02 -10.60 -6.45
C LEU A 49 -11.16 -9.38 -7.36
N SER A 50 -10.11 -9.01 -8.09
CA SER A 50 -10.17 -7.89 -9.04
C SER A 50 -10.98 -8.19 -10.30
N GLU A 51 -11.13 -9.48 -10.66
CA GLU A 51 -12.03 -9.92 -11.73
C GLU A 51 -13.49 -10.00 -11.26
N GLU A 52 -13.70 -10.41 -10.00
CA GLU A 52 -15.03 -10.58 -9.40
C GLU A 52 -15.68 -9.24 -9.02
N PHE A 53 -14.90 -8.29 -8.47
CA PHE A 53 -15.38 -7.02 -7.94
C PHE A 53 -14.77 -5.83 -8.69
N LYS A 54 -15.60 -5.09 -9.43
CA LYS A 54 -15.16 -3.90 -10.19
C LYS A 54 -14.57 -2.77 -9.35
N GLU A 55 -14.80 -2.79 -8.03
CA GLU A 55 -14.24 -1.84 -7.07
C GLU A 55 -12.80 -2.18 -6.67
N VAL A 56 -12.34 -3.39 -7.01
CA VAL A 56 -11.02 -3.93 -6.64
C VAL A 56 -10.04 -3.79 -7.78
N VAL A 57 -8.85 -3.32 -7.46
CA VAL A 57 -7.64 -3.42 -8.31
C VAL A 57 -6.57 -4.18 -7.53
N SER A 58 -5.57 -4.72 -8.23
CA SER A 58 -4.54 -5.54 -7.63
C SER A 58 -3.19 -4.81 -7.59
N ILE A 59 -2.49 -5.00 -6.48
CA ILE A 59 -1.06 -4.71 -6.32
C ILE A 59 -0.40 -6.06 -6.06
N ILE A 60 0.60 -6.42 -6.84
CA ILE A 60 1.25 -7.73 -6.70
C ILE A 60 2.77 -7.61 -6.68
N GLY A 61 3.40 -8.37 -5.80
CA GLY A 61 4.84 -8.38 -5.62
C GLY A 61 5.28 -9.50 -4.67
N TRP A 62 6.53 -9.44 -4.23
CA TRP A 62 7.11 -10.45 -3.35
C TRP A 62 7.61 -9.80 -2.07
N HIS A 63 7.00 -10.17 -0.95
CA HIS A 63 7.26 -9.58 0.35
C HIS A 63 8.69 -9.86 0.84
N PRO A 64 9.37 -8.94 1.53
CA PRO A 64 10.72 -9.15 2.03
C PRO A 64 10.89 -10.37 2.94
N THR A 65 9.89 -10.74 3.72
CA THR A 65 9.93 -11.94 4.56
C THR A 65 9.97 -13.24 3.75
N GLU A 66 9.51 -13.21 2.49
CA GLU A 66 9.51 -14.34 1.56
C GLU A 66 10.71 -14.35 0.60
N ALA A 67 11.67 -13.42 0.77
CA ALA A 67 12.80 -13.26 -0.14
C ALA A 67 13.66 -14.54 -0.27
N TYR A 68 13.77 -15.34 0.78
CA TYR A 68 14.49 -16.62 0.78
C TYR A 68 13.93 -17.65 -0.24
N ARG A 69 12.66 -17.49 -0.65
CA ARG A 69 12.00 -18.37 -1.63
C ARG A 69 12.10 -17.85 -3.06
N TYR A 70 12.48 -16.57 -3.24
CA TYR A 70 12.50 -15.95 -4.55
C TYR A 70 13.53 -16.61 -5.47
N ASN A 71 13.08 -17.02 -6.65
CA ASN A 71 13.92 -17.66 -7.68
C ASN A 71 13.41 -17.28 -9.07
N ILE A 72 14.09 -17.76 -10.11
CA ILE A 72 13.76 -17.43 -11.50
C ILE A 72 12.34 -17.89 -11.90
N GLU A 73 11.88 -19.03 -11.41
CA GLU A 73 10.54 -19.55 -11.72
C GLU A 73 9.45 -18.66 -11.12
N ILE A 74 9.64 -18.20 -9.88
CA ILE A 74 8.75 -17.24 -9.22
C ILE A 74 8.79 -15.89 -9.95
N GLU A 75 9.97 -15.45 -10.38
CA GLU A 75 10.12 -14.20 -11.11
C GLU A 75 9.35 -14.21 -12.44
N GLU A 76 9.54 -15.24 -13.26
CA GLU A 76 8.83 -15.42 -14.53
C GLU A 76 7.32 -15.50 -14.31
N TRP A 77 6.90 -16.26 -13.31
CA TRP A 77 5.51 -16.40 -12.90
C TRP A 77 4.89 -15.05 -12.46
N LEU A 78 5.63 -14.23 -11.72
CA LEU A 78 5.20 -12.90 -11.27
C LEU A 78 5.13 -11.91 -12.44
N GLN A 79 6.15 -11.91 -13.33
CA GLN A 79 6.17 -11.03 -14.50
C GLN A 79 4.99 -11.29 -15.45
N GLU A 80 4.59 -12.55 -15.65
CA GLU A 80 3.40 -12.88 -16.44
C GLU A 80 2.14 -12.22 -15.80
N ARG A 81 1.98 -12.32 -14.50
CA ARG A 81 0.81 -11.78 -13.77
C ARG A 81 0.80 -10.27 -13.67
N LEU A 82 1.94 -9.62 -13.66
CA LEU A 82 2.05 -8.16 -13.73
C LEU A 82 1.46 -7.56 -15.02
N THR A 83 1.27 -8.37 -16.06
CA THR A 83 0.60 -7.93 -17.31
C THR A 83 -0.92 -7.88 -17.20
N HIS A 84 -1.50 -8.39 -16.12
CA HIS A 84 -2.95 -8.41 -15.93
C HIS A 84 -3.52 -6.97 -15.90
N PRO A 85 -4.62 -6.67 -16.60
CA PRO A 85 -5.13 -5.29 -16.74
C PRO A 85 -5.54 -4.63 -15.42
N GLN A 86 -5.92 -5.42 -14.41
CA GLN A 86 -6.29 -4.91 -13.09
C GLN A 86 -5.09 -4.68 -12.15
N VAL A 87 -3.87 -5.02 -12.57
CA VAL A 87 -2.67 -4.75 -11.78
C VAL A 87 -2.24 -3.30 -11.98
N VAL A 88 -2.25 -2.52 -10.92
CA VAL A 88 -2.00 -1.07 -10.96
C VAL A 88 -0.64 -0.65 -10.41
N ALA A 89 0.01 -1.52 -9.63
CA ALA A 89 1.33 -1.27 -9.05
C ALA A 89 2.04 -2.59 -8.77
N MET A 90 3.37 -2.54 -8.62
CA MET A 90 4.17 -3.68 -8.18
C MET A 90 4.54 -3.52 -6.70
N GLY A 91 4.22 -4.51 -5.89
CA GLY A 91 4.44 -4.57 -4.44
C GLY A 91 3.48 -5.59 -3.80
N GLU A 92 3.63 -5.85 -2.57
CA GLU A 92 4.42 -5.22 -1.54
C GLU A 92 5.87 -5.73 -1.62
N MET A 93 6.82 -4.85 -1.75
CA MET A 93 8.25 -5.15 -1.79
C MET A 93 9.01 -4.24 -0.83
N GLY A 94 10.23 -4.55 -0.47
CA GLY A 94 11.03 -3.68 0.39
C GLY A 94 11.88 -4.45 1.40
N LEU A 95 11.95 -3.94 2.63
CA LEU A 95 12.80 -4.48 3.70
C LEU A 95 12.02 -4.64 5.01
N ASP A 96 12.24 -5.77 5.68
CA ASP A 96 11.74 -6.07 7.01
C ASP A 96 12.86 -6.65 7.87
N TYR A 97 13.39 -5.85 8.80
CA TYR A 97 14.44 -6.31 9.71
C TYR A 97 13.90 -6.78 11.06
N TYR A 98 12.60 -6.77 11.23
CA TYR A 98 11.94 -7.30 12.43
C TYR A 98 11.81 -8.83 12.36
N TRP A 99 11.21 -9.35 11.27
CA TRP A 99 11.11 -10.79 11.02
C TRP A 99 12.44 -11.34 10.48
N LYS A 100 12.75 -12.59 10.79
CA LYS A 100 14.07 -13.20 10.49
C LYS A 100 14.00 -14.37 9.53
N ASP A 101 12.91 -14.44 8.76
CA ASP A 101 12.70 -15.51 7.79
C ASP A 101 13.64 -15.40 6.60
N SER A 102 13.93 -14.15 6.17
CA SER A 102 14.91 -13.84 5.13
C SER A 102 16.04 -12.98 5.67
N THR A 103 17.26 -13.18 5.18
CA THR A 103 18.41 -12.34 5.55
C THR A 103 18.33 -10.95 4.91
N PRO A 104 19.00 -9.93 5.46
CA PRO A 104 19.07 -8.60 4.82
C PRO A 104 19.63 -8.65 3.39
N GLU A 105 20.59 -9.53 3.11
CA GLU A 105 21.19 -9.69 1.78
C GLU A 105 20.21 -10.29 0.77
N GLU A 106 19.41 -11.28 1.17
CA GLU A 106 18.34 -11.83 0.33
C GLU A 106 17.28 -10.77 0.04
N GLN A 107 16.86 -10.02 1.05
CA GLN A 107 15.89 -8.94 0.91
C GLN A 107 16.40 -7.83 -0.02
N ASP A 108 17.64 -7.35 0.14
CA ASP A 108 18.26 -6.33 -0.74
C ASP A 108 18.24 -6.79 -2.21
N LYS A 109 18.70 -8.02 -2.47
CA LYS A 109 18.74 -8.58 -3.81
C LYS A 109 17.36 -8.65 -4.47
N VAL A 110 16.36 -9.16 -3.74
CA VAL A 110 15.00 -9.32 -4.26
C VAL A 110 14.32 -7.97 -4.42
N PHE A 111 14.54 -7.03 -3.51
CA PHE A 111 14.01 -5.68 -3.59
C PHE A 111 14.52 -4.94 -4.85
N ARG A 112 15.84 -4.92 -5.09
CA ARG A 112 16.42 -4.30 -6.29
C ARG A 112 15.92 -4.96 -7.58
N ARG A 113 15.80 -6.28 -7.57
CA ARG A 113 15.28 -6.99 -8.74
C ARG A 113 13.84 -6.63 -9.06
N GLN A 114 12.98 -6.53 -8.06
CA GLN A 114 11.60 -6.11 -8.25
C GLN A 114 11.50 -4.64 -8.71
N ILE A 115 12.34 -3.75 -8.20
CA ILE A 115 12.42 -2.36 -8.70
C ILE A 115 12.76 -2.34 -10.20
N ALA A 116 13.74 -3.14 -10.64
CA ALA A 116 14.11 -3.22 -12.05
C ALA A 116 12.92 -3.67 -12.92
N ILE A 117 12.20 -4.71 -12.50
CA ILE A 117 11.00 -5.19 -13.18
C ILE A 117 9.91 -4.11 -13.23
N ALA A 118 9.65 -3.43 -12.12
CA ALA A 118 8.65 -2.35 -12.06
C ALA A 118 8.99 -1.22 -13.04
N LYS A 119 10.27 -0.86 -13.17
CA LYS A 119 10.74 0.15 -14.14
C LYS A 119 10.53 -0.31 -15.59
N GLU A 120 10.87 -1.55 -15.91
CA GLU A 120 10.63 -2.14 -17.24
C GLU A 120 9.16 -2.11 -17.62
N MET A 121 8.28 -2.41 -16.66
CA MET A 121 6.82 -2.44 -16.84
C MET A 121 6.15 -1.08 -16.64
N LYS A 122 6.89 -0.05 -16.23
CA LYS A 122 6.39 1.30 -15.94
C LYS A 122 5.26 1.31 -14.89
N LEU A 123 5.38 0.46 -13.89
CA LEU A 123 4.45 0.39 -12.76
C LEU A 123 5.00 1.18 -11.58
N PRO A 124 4.16 1.93 -10.84
CA PRO A 124 4.55 2.46 -9.55
C PRO A 124 4.80 1.32 -8.55
N ILE A 125 5.63 1.59 -7.54
CA ILE A 125 6.02 0.59 -6.54
C ILE A 125 5.34 0.83 -5.19
N VAL A 126 5.04 -0.24 -4.45
CA VAL A 126 4.50 -0.16 -3.08
C VAL A 126 5.49 -0.79 -2.11
N ILE A 127 5.95 0.03 -1.16
CA ILE A 127 7.10 -0.27 -0.32
C ILE A 127 6.71 -0.60 1.09
N HIS A 128 7.08 -1.81 1.51
CA HIS A 128 7.15 -2.24 2.89
C HIS A 128 8.48 -1.80 3.52
N ASN A 129 8.40 -1.17 4.68
CA ASN A 129 9.59 -0.77 5.42
C ASN A 129 9.38 -0.98 6.93
N ARG A 130 10.07 -1.94 7.50
CA ARG A 130 10.05 -2.20 8.94
C ARG A 130 11.45 -2.33 9.51
N ASP A 131 11.81 -1.40 10.42
CA ASP A 131 13.13 -1.32 11.07
C ASP A 131 14.32 -1.24 10.08
N ALA A 132 14.11 -0.72 8.87
CA ALA A 132 15.09 -0.71 7.77
C ALA A 132 15.13 0.62 6.97
N THR A 133 14.71 1.73 7.57
CA THR A 133 14.41 2.99 6.86
C THR A 133 15.60 3.55 6.09
N GLU A 134 16.82 3.56 6.68
CA GLU A 134 18.02 4.05 6.00
C GLU A 134 18.37 3.22 4.77
N ASP A 135 18.39 1.89 4.91
CA ASP A 135 18.73 0.99 3.80
C ASP A 135 17.66 1.04 2.71
N CYS A 136 16.38 1.11 3.09
CA CYS A 136 15.27 1.27 2.17
C CYS A 136 15.41 2.56 1.36
N TYR A 137 15.67 3.70 2.00
CA TYR A 137 15.92 4.96 1.32
C TYR A 137 17.14 4.89 0.38
N LYS A 138 18.24 4.29 0.86
CA LYS A 138 19.46 4.13 0.08
C LYS A 138 19.21 3.36 -1.21
N ILE A 139 18.54 2.21 -1.12
CA ILE A 139 18.22 1.38 -2.27
C ILE A 139 17.32 2.14 -3.26
N LEU A 140 16.23 2.75 -2.81
CA LEU A 140 15.33 3.52 -3.67
C LEU A 140 16.03 4.66 -4.39
N LYS A 141 16.99 5.33 -3.72
CA LYS A 141 17.80 6.38 -4.30
C LYS A 141 18.80 5.85 -5.33
N GLU A 142 19.51 4.78 -5.01
CA GLU A 142 20.48 4.14 -5.90
C GLU A 142 19.83 3.60 -7.17
N GLU A 143 18.63 2.99 -7.04
CA GLU A 143 17.88 2.46 -8.18
C GLU A 143 17.17 3.53 -9.02
N GLY A 144 17.08 4.78 -8.55
CA GLY A 144 16.53 5.91 -9.32
C GLY A 144 15.09 5.69 -9.74
N ILE A 145 14.16 5.75 -8.77
CA ILE A 145 12.75 5.40 -8.96
C ILE A 145 11.86 6.57 -9.38
N GLN A 146 12.41 7.77 -9.60
CA GLN A 146 11.65 9.01 -9.82
C GLN A 146 10.69 8.93 -11.01
N ASP A 147 11.05 8.15 -12.04
CA ASP A 147 10.24 8.03 -13.25
C ASP A 147 8.98 7.18 -13.08
N ILE A 148 8.99 6.27 -12.11
CA ILE A 148 7.85 5.39 -11.81
C ILE A 148 7.09 5.81 -10.57
N GLY A 149 7.75 6.43 -9.59
CA GLY A 149 7.18 6.80 -8.30
C GLY A 149 6.70 5.60 -7.51
N GLY A 150 5.90 5.84 -6.48
CA GLY A 150 5.34 4.77 -5.66
C GLY A 150 4.72 5.24 -4.37
N ILE A 151 4.56 4.30 -3.44
CA ILE A 151 3.93 4.49 -2.13
C ILE A 151 4.86 3.96 -1.04
N MET A 152 5.15 4.79 -0.05
CA MET A 152 5.59 4.31 1.26
C MET A 152 4.34 3.92 2.04
N HIS A 153 4.00 2.63 2.03
CA HIS A 153 2.79 2.14 2.68
C HIS A 153 2.91 2.17 4.20
N SER A 154 1.79 2.34 4.89
CA SER A 154 1.68 2.38 6.36
C SER A 154 2.81 3.17 7.04
N TYR A 155 3.07 4.39 6.53
CA TYR A 155 4.21 5.18 6.94
C TYR A 155 4.21 5.47 8.44
N ASN A 156 5.29 5.08 9.11
CA ASN A 156 5.46 5.23 10.55
C ASN A 156 6.79 5.92 10.94
N GLY A 157 7.50 6.45 9.95
CA GLY A 157 8.75 7.19 10.14
C GLY A 157 8.54 8.62 10.63
N ASP A 158 9.61 9.41 10.62
CA ASP A 158 9.61 10.83 10.98
C ASP A 158 9.45 11.76 9.76
N VAL A 159 9.38 13.06 10.03
CA VAL A 159 9.21 14.10 9.00
C VAL A 159 10.45 14.22 8.11
N GLU A 160 11.65 13.96 8.62
CA GLU A 160 12.88 14.07 7.85
C GLU A 160 12.92 13.00 6.75
N PHE A 161 12.72 11.73 7.12
CA PHE A 161 12.63 10.65 6.14
C PHE A 161 11.44 10.81 5.20
N MET A 162 10.29 11.27 5.70
CA MET A 162 9.15 11.57 4.84
C MET A 162 9.54 12.51 3.69
N LYS A 163 10.24 13.62 3.99
CA LYS A 163 10.70 14.56 2.96
C LYS A 163 11.67 13.90 1.98
N ARG A 164 12.61 13.11 2.49
CA ARG A 164 13.57 12.37 1.65
C ARG A 164 12.87 11.40 0.68
N PHE A 165 11.84 10.68 1.11
CA PHE A 165 11.04 9.81 0.23
C PHE A 165 10.19 10.61 -0.78
N LEU A 166 9.62 11.74 -0.36
CA LEU A 166 8.91 12.66 -1.27
C LEU A 166 9.81 13.18 -2.38
N ASP A 167 11.08 13.50 -2.09
CA ASP A 167 12.08 13.96 -3.06
C ASP A 167 12.43 12.85 -4.08
N LEU A 168 12.23 11.58 -3.75
CA LEU A 168 12.33 10.45 -4.68
C LEU A 168 11.05 10.22 -5.50
N GLY A 169 10.03 11.06 -5.37
CA GLY A 169 8.76 10.92 -6.11
C GLY A 169 7.73 10.01 -5.43
N MET A 170 7.97 9.60 -4.19
CA MET A 170 7.02 8.74 -3.47
C MET A 170 5.80 9.51 -2.96
N HIS A 171 4.70 8.78 -2.81
CA HIS A 171 3.54 9.16 -2.00
C HIS A 171 3.68 8.55 -0.61
N ILE A 172 3.04 9.18 0.36
CA ILE A 172 3.02 8.71 1.76
C ILE A 172 1.61 8.25 2.09
N SER A 173 1.47 6.99 2.46
CA SER A 173 0.18 6.41 2.84
C SER A 173 0.07 6.23 4.35
N PHE A 174 -1.09 6.57 4.89
CA PHE A 174 -1.38 6.55 6.32
C PHE A 174 -2.44 5.49 6.62
N SER A 175 -2.12 4.61 7.58
CA SER A 175 -2.97 3.53 8.06
C SER A 175 -3.62 3.84 9.40
N GLY A 176 -4.27 2.84 10.00
CA GLY A 176 -4.88 2.91 11.33
C GLY A 176 -3.96 3.42 12.43
N VAL A 177 -2.64 3.28 12.27
CA VAL A 177 -1.62 3.80 13.20
C VAL A 177 -1.77 5.30 13.45
N THR A 178 -2.22 6.06 12.46
CA THR A 178 -2.47 7.50 12.58
C THR A 178 -3.45 7.84 13.72
N THR A 179 -4.38 6.93 14.00
CA THR A 179 -5.38 7.10 15.07
C THR A 179 -4.85 6.76 16.46
N PHE A 180 -3.65 6.15 16.56
CA PHE A 180 -3.15 5.64 17.83
C PHE A 180 -2.66 6.76 18.73
N LYS A 181 -3.01 6.70 19.99
CA LYS A 181 -2.63 7.72 20.99
C LYS A 181 -1.10 7.87 21.10
N ASN A 182 -0.36 6.77 20.96
CA ASN A 182 1.11 6.70 21.05
C ASN A 182 1.85 6.92 19.72
N ALA A 183 1.18 7.43 18.69
CA ALA A 183 1.78 7.72 17.38
C ALA A 183 1.72 9.22 17.00
N PRO A 184 2.23 10.15 17.85
CA PRO A 184 2.19 11.58 17.54
C PRO A 184 3.04 11.96 16.31
N GLN A 185 4.16 11.26 16.09
CA GLN A 185 5.00 11.52 14.92
C GLN A 185 4.31 11.19 13.59
N VAL A 186 3.50 10.14 13.55
CA VAL A 186 2.73 9.78 12.34
C VAL A 186 1.69 10.87 12.04
N ARG A 187 1.02 11.41 13.07
CA ARG A 187 0.10 12.54 12.89
C ARG A 187 0.81 13.81 12.44
N GLU A 188 2.02 14.06 12.94
CA GLU A 188 2.83 15.19 12.46
C GLU A 188 3.20 15.02 10.98
N CYS A 189 3.59 13.83 10.54
CA CYS A 189 3.79 13.53 9.13
C CYS A 189 2.49 13.75 8.32
N ALA A 190 1.35 13.27 8.81
CA ALA A 190 0.05 13.45 8.15
C ALA A 190 -0.36 14.94 8.05
N LYS A 191 0.08 15.78 8.98
CA LYS A 191 -0.09 17.24 8.92
C LYS A 191 0.76 17.90 7.83
N LEU A 192 2.01 17.48 7.71
CA LEU A 192 3.04 18.18 6.94
C LEU A 192 3.23 17.64 5.52
N VAL A 193 2.80 16.43 5.22
CA VAL A 193 2.90 15.88 3.87
C VAL A 193 2.14 16.75 2.86
N PRO A 194 2.70 17.03 1.66
CA PRO A 194 1.96 17.72 0.60
C PRO A 194 0.64 17.01 0.30
N PHE A 195 -0.44 17.78 0.16
CA PHE A 195 -1.78 17.20 0.08
C PHE A 195 -1.98 16.35 -1.19
N ASP A 196 -1.27 16.68 -2.26
CA ASP A 196 -1.23 15.93 -3.52
C ASP A 196 -0.32 14.68 -3.49
N ARG A 197 0.34 14.42 -2.35
CA ARG A 197 1.22 13.27 -2.14
C ARG A 197 0.74 12.35 -1.00
N MET A 198 -0.44 12.63 -0.46
CA MET A 198 -1.04 11.87 0.64
C MET A 198 -1.93 10.76 0.10
N LEU A 199 -1.83 9.57 0.70
CA LEU A 199 -2.73 8.45 0.51
C LEU A 199 -3.24 7.94 1.86
N VAL A 200 -4.29 7.13 1.84
CA VAL A 200 -4.88 6.49 3.01
C VAL A 200 -5.16 5.03 2.73
N GLU A 201 -5.04 4.21 3.76
CA GLU A 201 -5.18 2.76 3.67
C GLU A 201 -5.63 2.16 4.99
N THR A 202 -5.92 0.87 5.00
CA THR A 202 -6.16 0.12 6.24
C THR A 202 -5.03 -0.80 6.64
N ASP A 203 -4.39 -1.46 5.69
CA ASP A 203 -3.57 -2.65 5.94
C ASP A 203 -4.39 -3.79 6.60
N ALA A 204 -5.70 -3.83 6.31
CA ALA A 204 -6.58 -4.83 6.90
C ALA A 204 -6.18 -6.26 6.46
N PRO A 205 -6.20 -7.23 7.37
CA PRO A 205 -6.86 -7.29 8.70
C PRO A 205 -6.05 -6.71 9.86
N TYR A 206 -4.89 -6.12 9.59
CA TYR A 206 -3.96 -5.59 10.61
C TYR A 206 -4.29 -4.13 10.96
N LEU A 207 -3.63 -3.57 11.97
CA LEU A 207 -3.58 -2.15 12.31
C LEU A 207 -4.94 -1.47 12.50
N ALA A 208 -5.95 -2.19 13.04
CA ALA A 208 -7.30 -1.63 13.26
C ALA A 208 -7.24 -0.25 13.96
N PRO A 209 -7.89 0.79 13.39
CA PRO A 209 -7.89 2.13 13.96
C PRO A 209 -8.71 2.20 15.26
N VAL A 210 -8.54 3.28 16.01
CA VAL A 210 -9.49 3.63 17.09
C VAL A 210 -10.84 3.97 16.44
N PRO A 211 -11.99 3.44 16.98
CA PRO A 211 -12.15 2.74 18.26
C PRO A 211 -12.01 1.20 18.19
N TYR A 212 -11.58 0.63 17.08
CA TYR A 212 -11.59 -0.82 16.85
C TYR A 212 -10.27 -1.52 17.19
N ARG A 213 -9.35 -0.87 17.88
CA ARG A 213 -8.09 -1.47 18.31
C ARG A 213 -8.27 -2.83 18.97
N GLY A 214 -7.42 -3.81 18.55
CA GLY A 214 -7.48 -5.18 19.08
C GLY A 214 -8.55 -6.07 18.44
N LYS A 215 -9.29 -5.55 17.45
CA LYS A 215 -10.22 -6.32 16.62
C LYS A 215 -9.64 -6.52 15.22
N ARG A 216 -10.22 -7.42 14.43
CA ARG A 216 -9.92 -7.54 13.00
C ARG A 216 -10.22 -6.19 12.32
N ASN A 217 -9.24 -5.66 11.62
CA ASN A 217 -9.44 -4.48 10.79
C ASN A 217 -10.24 -4.84 9.53
N GLU A 218 -10.94 -3.88 8.95
CA GLU A 218 -11.69 -4.03 7.69
C GLU A 218 -11.44 -2.81 6.78
N PRO A 219 -11.47 -2.99 5.44
CA PRO A 219 -11.25 -1.89 4.48
C PRO A 219 -12.10 -0.66 4.73
N GLY A 220 -13.34 -0.82 5.23
CA GLY A 220 -14.22 0.28 5.59
C GLY A 220 -13.66 1.21 6.67
N TYR A 221 -12.72 0.72 7.48
CA TYR A 221 -12.15 1.50 8.56
C TYR A 221 -11.12 2.54 8.10
N THR A 222 -10.78 2.59 6.80
CA THR A 222 -10.07 3.74 6.19
C THR A 222 -10.78 5.04 6.51
N ARG A 223 -12.09 5.02 6.68
CA ARG A 223 -12.91 6.16 7.08
C ARG A 223 -12.38 6.85 8.36
N TYR A 224 -11.99 6.08 9.38
CA TYR A 224 -11.49 6.62 10.65
C TYR A 224 -10.08 7.22 10.51
N VAL A 225 -9.28 6.71 9.59
CA VAL A 225 -7.98 7.30 9.22
C VAL A 225 -8.21 8.67 8.58
N VAL A 226 -9.10 8.75 7.60
CA VAL A 226 -9.48 10.00 6.91
C VAL A 226 -10.01 11.04 7.91
N GLU A 227 -10.92 10.67 8.82
CA GLU A 227 -11.46 11.57 9.85
C GLU A 227 -10.38 12.10 10.80
N THR A 228 -9.42 11.22 11.17
CA THR A 228 -8.30 11.63 12.02
C THR A 228 -7.41 12.64 11.31
N ILE A 229 -7.06 12.39 10.04
CA ILE A 229 -6.24 13.30 9.23
C ILE A 229 -6.97 14.65 9.04
N ALA A 230 -8.27 14.61 8.74
CA ALA A 230 -9.09 15.79 8.58
C ALA A 230 -9.04 16.69 9.83
N LYS A 231 -9.23 16.08 11.01
CA LYS A 231 -9.11 16.78 12.29
C LYS A 231 -7.72 17.40 12.49
N GLU A 232 -6.65 16.65 12.20
CA GLU A 232 -5.27 17.14 12.36
C GLU A 232 -4.93 18.30 11.42
N ARG A 233 -5.58 18.36 10.25
CA ARG A 233 -5.39 19.40 9.23
C ARG A 233 -6.39 20.55 9.30
N GLY A 234 -7.43 20.46 10.13
CA GLY A 234 -8.53 21.43 10.16
C GLY A 234 -9.37 21.44 8.88
N LEU A 235 -9.52 20.28 8.25
CA LEU A 235 -10.29 20.04 7.02
C LEU A 235 -11.53 19.20 7.34
N THR A 236 -12.45 19.13 6.39
CA THR A 236 -13.53 18.14 6.42
C THR A 236 -13.02 16.77 5.98
N TRP A 237 -13.69 15.69 6.41
CA TRP A 237 -13.31 14.36 5.97
C TRP A 237 -13.55 14.17 4.45
N GLU A 238 -14.52 14.88 3.89
CA GLU A 238 -14.83 14.87 2.46
C GLU A 238 -13.68 15.45 1.62
N GLU A 239 -13.06 16.53 2.11
CA GLU A 239 -11.90 17.15 1.44
C GLU A 239 -10.70 16.18 1.43
N VAL A 240 -10.41 15.54 2.57
CA VAL A 240 -9.32 14.55 2.65
C VAL A 240 -9.63 13.34 1.77
N ALA A 241 -10.86 12.81 1.83
CA ALA A 241 -11.29 11.68 1.02
C ALA A 241 -11.19 11.97 -0.48
N ALA A 242 -11.64 13.14 -0.91
CA ALA A 242 -11.59 13.54 -2.32
C ALA A 242 -10.16 13.64 -2.82
N GLN A 243 -9.27 14.33 -2.07
CA GLN A 243 -7.89 14.51 -2.48
C GLN A 243 -7.11 13.21 -2.50
N THR A 244 -7.20 12.38 -1.44
CA THR A 244 -6.47 11.11 -1.38
C THR A 244 -6.94 10.12 -2.45
N THR A 245 -8.24 10.10 -2.74
CA THR A 245 -8.79 9.30 -3.84
C THR A 245 -8.26 9.77 -5.20
N GLN A 246 -8.25 11.09 -5.44
CA GLN A 246 -7.70 11.66 -6.68
C GLN A 246 -6.21 11.33 -6.84
N ASN A 247 -5.44 11.41 -5.75
CA ASN A 247 -4.03 11.04 -5.76
C ASN A 247 -3.83 9.56 -6.14
N ALA A 248 -4.63 8.66 -5.58
CA ALA A 248 -4.59 7.22 -5.89
C ALA A 248 -4.95 6.96 -7.37
N ILE A 249 -6.04 7.54 -7.87
CA ILE A 249 -6.47 7.42 -9.27
C ILE A 249 -5.34 7.86 -10.23
N LYS A 250 -4.70 8.99 -9.93
CA LYS A 250 -3.60 9.52 -10.73
C LYS A 250 -2.35 8.65 -10.68
N LEU A 251 -1.93 8.22 -9.47
CA LEU A 251 -0.76 7.38 -9.30
C LEU A 251 -0.91 6.04 -10.03
N PHE A 252 -2.06 5.41 -9.90
CA PHE A 252 -2.39 4.13 -10.53
C PHE A 252 -2.82 4.25 -12.01
N ARG A 253 -2.87 5.48 -12.56
CA ARG A 253 -3.29 5.76 -13.95
C ARG A 253 -4.62 5.11 -14.31
N MET A 254 -5.58 5.13 -13.39
CA MET A 254 -6.83 4.37 -13.53
C MET A 254 -7.69 4.86 -14.70
N GLU A 255 -7.71 6.17 -14.99
CA GLU A 255 -8.41 6.74 -16.14
C GLU A 255 -7.84 6.21 -17.47
N GLU A 256 -6.52 6.24 -17.61
CA GLU A 256 -5.82 5.76 -18.82
C GLU A 256 -6.01 4.26 -19.03
N ARG A 257 -6.21 3.51 -17.96
CA ARG A 257 -6.42 2.05 -17.97
C ARG A 257 -7.89 1.64 -18.10
N GLY A 258 -8.85 2.59 -18.04
CA GLY A 258 -10.28 2.29 -18.08
C GLY A 258 -10.79 1.57 -16.82
N LEU A 259 -10.21 1.86 -15.66
CA LEU A 259 -10.51 1.19 -14.38
C LEU A 259 -11.42 2.04 -13.44
N LEU A 260 -12.06 3.09 -13.94
CA LEU A 260 -12.96 3.94 -13.14
C LEU A 260 -14.41 3.47 -13.20
#